data_8cebc4ae52b9023b57edcb6fa3f9e1db
#
_entry.id   8cebc4ae52b9023b57edcb6fa3f9e1db
#
_cell.length_a   1.000
_cell.length_b   1.000
_cell.length_c   1.000
_cell.angle_alpha   90.00
_cell.angle_beta   90.00
_cell.angle_gamma   90.00
#
_symmetry.space_group_name_H-M   'P 1'
#
loop_
_entity.id
_entity.type
_entity.pdbx_description
1 polymer ?
#
loop_
_entity_poly.entity_id
_entity_poly.type
_entity_poly.pdbx_seq_one_letter_code
_entity_poly.pdbx_strand_id
1 'polypeptide(L)'
;MKIVLAIDSFKGSLTSAEAEQAVKEGILARFPDCEVVCIPIADGGEGTLSVMMEATQGTYRTTMAHNPCMEKIETQYGISSDGQTAFIEMANISGLPLIDESRKNPMKTTTFGTGELIKDALEQGCTQFIVGIGGSATNDAGTGMLQALGFRFLDKDSKELGQGGEILPLIEAIDSTQSHPLLERGHFIVACDVRNPFYGPEGAAYVFAGQKGADDHMIEELDKGMQHFAQAIQRLTGKDIASIPGSGAAGGLGGGMLAFLNAKLKSGADLLLDISRLEEHLIGADLLITGEGKIDRQSLMGKIPGKVLQRGIQKRIPVIAITGCAADTELLYEAGFRGVHTTRPDNQPLTEAMKPAVAIRNIRKTTAGLLNKYFQS
;
A
#
# COMPACT_ATOMS: atom_id res chain seq x y z
N MET A 1 -6.74 32.67 6.49
CA MET A 1 -6.46 31.42 7.22
C MET A 1 -6.59 30.26 6.27
N LYS A 2 -5.56 29.41 6.23
CA LYS A 2 -5.52 28.21 5.37
C LYS A 2 -5.38 26.97 6.23
N ILE A 3 -6.29 26.03 6.11
CA ILE A 3 -6.28 24.74 6.83
C ILE A 3 -6.21 23.61 5.82
N VAL A 4 -5.26 22.69 6.02
CA VAL A 4 -5.11 21.49 5.19
C VAL A 4 -5.63 20.29 5.98
N LEU A 5 -6.45 19.48 5.32
CA LEU A 5 -7.00 18.24 5.86
C LEU A 5 -6.31 17.07 5.16
N ALA A 6 -5.86 16.09 5.95
CA ALA A 6 -5.27 14.84 5.46
C ALA A 6 -5.69 13.73 6.43
N ILE A 7 -6.93 13.26 6.26
CA ILE A 7 -7.66 12.40 7.21
C ILE A 7 -7.88 11.04 6.59
N ASP A 8 -7.44 9.98 7.28
CA ASP A 8 -7.71 8.59 6.89
C ASP A 8 -9.18 8.21 7.12
N SER A 9 -9.59 7.12 6.52
CA SER A 9 -10.93 6.56 6.68
C SER A 9 -11.24 6.23 8.14
N PHE A 10 -12.48 6.45 8.54
CA PHE A 10 -13.01 5.94 9.80
C PHE A 10 -13.54 4.53 9.53
N LYS A 11 -12.65 3.55 9.59
CA LYS A 11 -12.93 2.16 9.18
C LYS A 11 -14.27 1.64 9.71
N GLY A 12 -15.10 1.13 8.79
CA GLY A 12 -16.45 0.66 9.10
C GLY A 12 -17.48 1.77 9.35
N SER A 13 -17.15 3.06 9.10
CA SER A 13 -18.04 4.21 9.30
C SER A 13 -18.02 5.18 8.13
N LEU A 14 -16.89 5.85 7.85
CA LEU A 14 -16.77 6.89 6.82
C LEU A 14 -15.54 6.66 5.95
N THR A 15 -15.63 7.01 4.69
CA THR A 15 -14.48 7.19 3.81
C THR A 15 -13.67 8.42 4.24
N SER A 16 -12.42 8.51 3.77
CA SER A 16 -11.58 9.70 3.97
C SER A 16 -12.29 10.97 3.47
N ALA A 17 -12.81 10.96 2.26
CA ALA A 17 -13.51 12.09 1.66
C ALA A 17 -14.74 12.54 2.48
N GLU A 18 -15.55 11.61 2.99
CA GLU A 18 -16.70 11.93 3.85
C GLU A 18 -16.27 12.54 5.19
N ALA A 19 -15.18 12.00 5.79
CA ALA A 19 -14.64 12.53 7.03
C ALA A 19 -14.08 13.96 6.84
N GLU A 20 -13.30 14.19 5.78
CA GLU A 20 -12.76 15.49 5.43
C GLU A 20 -13.86 16.52 5.11
N GLN A 21 -14.88 16.10 4.37
CA GLN A 21 -16.02 16.97 4.08
C GLN A 21 -16.75 17.38 5.37
N ALA A 22 -16.95 16.45 6.31
CA ALA A 22 -17.55 16.74 7.59
C ALA A 22 -16.71 17.72 8.43
N VAL A 23 -15.38 17.57 8.44
CA VAL A 23 -14.45 18.51 9.09
C VAL A 23 -14.53 19.88 8.42
N LYS A 24 -14.46 19.95 7.08
CA LYS A 24 -14.56 21.19 6.30
C LYS A 24 -15.84 21.95 6.61
N GLU A 25 -16.97 21.29 6.65
CA GLU A 25 -18.26 21.91 6.99
C GLU A 25 -18.28 22.44 8.42
N GLY A 26 -17.67 21.71 9.38
CA GLY A 26 -17.50 22.20 10.76
C GLY A 26 -16.62 23.45 10.84
N ILE A 27 -15.54 23.52 10.05
CA ILE A 27 -14.66 24.70 9.94
C ILE A 27 -15.43 25.89 9.38
N LEU A 28 -16.03 25.73 8.21
CA LEU A 28 -16.70 26.82 7.47
C LEU A 28 -17.94 27.34 8.18
N ALA A 29 -18.60 26.54 9.01
CA ALA A 29 -19.71 27.02 9.87
C ALA A 29 -19.25 28.06 10.86
N ARG A 30 -17.97 28.07 11.25
CA ARG A 30 -17.42 29.02 12.21
C ARG A 30 -16.52 30.09 11.57
N PHE A 31 -15.80 29.71 10.55
CA PHE A 31 -14.84 30.53 9.79
C PHE A 31 -15.16 30.47 8.29
N PRO A 32 -16.20 31.20 7.82
CA PRO A 32 -16.67 31.13 6.44
C PRO A 32 -15.61 31.49 5.39
N ASP A 33 -14.68 32.37 5.74
CA ASP A 33 -13.60 32.85 4.84
C ASP A 33 -12.33 31.99 4.92
N CYS A 34 -12.37 30.84 5.60
CA CYS A 34 -11.23 29.94 5.69
C CYS A 34 -11.02 29.18 4.39
N GLU A 35 -9.81 29.19 3.86
CA GLU A 35 -9.39 28.28 2.81
C GLU A 35 -9.21 26.89 3.40
N VAL A 36 -10.02 25.93 3.00
CA VAL A 36 -9.93 24.53 3.47
C VAL A 36 -9.60 23.63 2.29
N VAL A 37 -8.40 23.06 2.33
CA VAL A 37 -7.90 22.11 1.34
C VAL A 37 -8.09 20.70 1.87
N CYS A 38 -8.86 19.88 1.17
CA CYS A 38 -9.06 18.45 1.47
C CYS A 38 -8.10 17.62 0.63
N ILE A 39 -7.42 16.67 1.25
CA ILE A 39 -6.52 15.73 0.59
C ILE A 39 -6.96 14.32 0.96
N PRO A 40 -7.89 13.71 0.19
CA PRO A 40 -8.36 12.36 0.48
C PRO A 40 -7.19 11.36 0.48
N ILE A 41 -7.13 10.55 1.51
CA ILE A 41 -6.05 9.59 1.71
C ILE A 41 -6.63 8.23 2.08
N ALA A 42 -5.95 7.15 1.69
CA ALA A 42 -6.24 5.79 2.12
C ALA A 42 -4.99 5.17 2.77
N ASP A 43 -5.18 4.26 3.73
CA ASP A 43 -4.07 3.67 4.51
C ASP A 43 -3.31 2.55 3.77
N GLY A 44 -3.22 2.60 2.42
CA GLY A 44 -2.52 1.58 1.62
C GLY A 44 -3.26 0.23 1.51
N GLY A 45 -4.48 0.14 2.06
CA GLY A 45 -5.35 -1.01 1.96
C GLY A 45 -6.36 -0.90 0.81
N GLU A 46 -7.53 -1.48 1.02
CA GLU A 46 -8.65 -1.44 0.07
C GLU A 46 -9.04 0.01 -0.27
N GLY A 47 -9.06 0.36 -1.56
CA GLY A 47 -9.35 1.71 -2.04
C GLY A 47 -8.13 2.59 -2.35
N THR A 48 -6.90 2.12 -2.14
CA THR A 48 -5.68 2.88 -2.45
C THR A 48 -5.62 3.29 -3.92
N LEU A 49 -5.95 2.39 -4.83
CA LEU A 49 -5.98 2.66 -6.27
C LEU A 49 -6.96 3.80 -6.59
N SER A 50 -8.16 3.80 -6.01
CA SER A 50 -9.16 4.84 -6.27
C SER A 50 -8.69 6.23 -5.84
N VAL A 51 -8.02 6.33 -4.70
CA VAL A 51 -7.43 7.61 -4.22
C VAL A 51 -6.31 8.08 -5.15
N MET A 52 -5.44 7.18 -5.60
CA MET A 52 -4.40 7.52 -6.58
C MET A 52 -4.99 7.98 -7.91
N MET A 53 -6.07 7.35 -8.36
CA MET A 53 -6.77 7.73 -9.59
C MET A 53 -7.41 9.12 -9.46
N GLU A 54 -8.06 9.41 -8.35
CA GLU A 54 -8.64 10.72 -8.09
C GLU A 54 -7.54 11.80 -8.02
N ALA A 55 -6.48 11.57 -7.26
CA ALA A 55 -5.37 12.50 -7.10
C ALA A 55 -4.63 12.82 -8.41
N THR A 56 -4.56 11.85 -9.33
CA THR A 56 -3.89 12.01 -10.64
C THR A 56 -4.83 12.29 -11.79
N GLN A 57 -6.14 12.41 -11.55
CA GLN A 57 -7.18 12.50 -12.57
C GLN A 57 -7.04 11.42 -13.65
N GLY A 58 -6.66 10.21 -13.19
CA GLY A 58 -6.33 9.09 -14.04
C GLY A 58 -7.57 8.35 -14.56
N THR A 59 -7.31 7.35 -15.38
CA THR A 59 -8.35 6.47 -15.97
C THR A 59 -8.05 5.01 -15.68
N TYR A 60 -9.10 4.20 -15.53
CA TYR A 60 -8.96 2.75 -15.40
C TYR A 60 -8.81 2.11 -16.78
N ARG A 61 -7.84 1.20 -16.88
CA ARG A 61 -7.68 0.33 -18.03
C ARG A 61 -8.07 -1.09 -17.65
N THR A 62 -9.00 -1.65 -18.40
CA THR A 62 -9.43 -3.06 -18.29
C THR A 62 -8.64 -3.91 -19.27
N THR A 63 -8.17 -5.08 -18.84
CA THR A 63 -7.44 -6.03 -19.66
C THR A 63 -7.72 -7.47 -19.20
N MET A 64 -7.31 -8.45 -20.00
CA MET A 64 -7.37 -9.88 -19.66
C MET A 64 -6.00 -10.35 -19.19
N ALA A 65 -5.94 -10.95 -17.99
CA ALA A 65 -4.72 -11.50 -17.44
C ALA A 65 -5.00 -12.79 -16.66
N HIS A 66 -3.95 -13.54 -16.28
CA HIS A 66 -4.10 -14.80 -15.58
C HIS A 66 -4.18 -14.58 -14.06
N ASN A 67 -5.16 -15.21 -13.44
CA ASN A 67 -5.28 -15.27 -11.98
C ASN A 67 -4.17 -16.17 -11.37
N PRO A 68 -4.05 -16.30 -10.02
CA PRO A 68 -3.00 -17.11 -9.40
C PRO A 68 -3.02 -18.58 -9.81
N CYS A 69 -4.13 -19.10 -10.30
CA CYS A 69 -4.31 -20.47 -10.78
C CYS A 69 -4.21 -20.59 -12.31
N MET A 70 -3.69 -19.58 -12.99
CA MET A 70 -3.51 -19.54 -14.45
C MET A 70 -4.82 -19.60 -15.27
N GLU A 71 -5.90 -19.09 -14.71
CA GLU A 71 -7.16 -18.88 -15.42
C GLU A 71 -7.23 -17.44 -15.91
N LYS A 72 -7.63 -17.21 -17.16
CA LYS A 72 -7.82 -15.86 -17.70
C LYS A 72 -9.06 -15.20 -17.12
N ILE A 73 -8.88 -14.05 -16.52
CA ILE A 73 -9.96 -13.23 -15.98
C ILE A 73 -9.82 -11.78 -16.46
N GLU A 74 -10.93 -11.06 -16.46
CA GLU A 74 -10.92 -9.62 -16.63
C GLU A 74 -10.43 -8.94 -15.36
N THR A 75 -9.53 -7.98 -15.50
CA THR A 75 -8.96 -7.19 -14.40
C THR A 75 -8.70 -5.76 -14.85
N GLN A 76 -8.36 -4.89 -13.92
CA GLN A 76 -8.09 -3.49 -14.22
C GLN A 76 -6.90 -2.95 -13.41
N TYR A 77 -6.27 -1.93 -13.97
CA TYR A 77 -5.27 -1.11 -13.29
C TYR A 77 -5.46 0.36 -13.67
N GLY A 78 -4.83 1.28 -12.96
CA GLY A 78 -4.96 2.72 -13.21
C GLY A 78 -3.83 3.25 -14.08
N ILE A 79 -4.12 4.29 -14.87
CA ILE A 79 -3.12 5.10 -15.59
C ILE A 79 -3.38 6.57 -15.24
N SER A 80 -2.34 7.31 -14.84
CA SER A 80 -2.42 8.75 -14.58
C SER A 80 -2.85 9.53 -15.82
N SER A 81 -3.39 10.74 -15.63
CA SER A 81 -3.88 11.57 -16.75
C SER A 81 -2.82 11.95 -17.79
N ASP A 82 -1.55 11.99 -17.40
CA ASP A 82 -0.42 12.22 -18.30
C ASP A 82 0.05 10.97 -19.05
N GLY A 83 -0.55 9.80 -18.76
CA GLY A 83 -0.22 8.53 -19.38
C GLY A 83 1.12 7.92 -18.93
N GLN A 84 1.81 8.52 -17.95
CA GLN A 84 3.17 8.12 -17.60
C GLN A 84 3.21 7.11 -16.44
N THR A 85 2.25 7.15 -15.51
CA THR A 85 2.27 6.33 -14.30
C THR A 85 1.18 5.26 -14.35
N ALA A 86 1.58 4.00 -14.19
CA ALA A 86 0.67 2.88 -13.96
C ALA A 86 0.54 2.59 -12.45
N PHE A 87 -0.68 2.44 -11.97
CA PHE A 87 -1.03 2.07 -10.61
C PHE A 87 -1.61 0.65 -10.62
N ILE A 88 -0.89 -0.31 -10.07
CA ILE A 88 -1.25 -1.73 -10.09
C ILE A 88 -1.45 -2.23 -8.67
N GLU A 89 -2.64 -2.72 -8.35
CA GLU A 89 -2.89 -3.51 -7.14
C GLU A 89 -2.78 -4.99 -7.48
N MET A 90 -1.72 -5.65 -7.01
CA MET A 90 -1.50 -7.06 -7.31
C MET A 90 -2.64 -7.95 -6.82
N ALA A 91 -3.37 -7.56 -5.78
CA ALA A 91 -4.52 -8.29 -5.27
C ALA A 91 -5.64 -8.47 -6.32
N ASN A 92 -5.76 -7.56 -7.28
CA ASN A 92 -6.78 -7.62 -8.33
C ASN A 92 -6.51 -8.71 -9.38
N ILE A 93 -5.30 -9.30 -9.37
CA ILE A 93 -4.92 -10.34 -10.33
C ILE A 93 -4.13 -11.50 -9.72
N SER A 94 -3.44 -11.28 -8.60
CA SER A 94 -2.66 -12.31 -7.90
C SER A 94 -3.02 -12.40 -6.40
N GLY A 95 -4.26 -11.98 -6.04
CA GLY A 95 -4.73 -11.88 -4.67
C GLY A 95 -5.51 -13.08 -4.14
N LEU A 96 -5.55 -13.18 -2.81
CA LEU A 96 -6.33 -14.21 -2.08
C LEU A 96 -7.83 -14.23 -2.42
N PRO A 97 -8.53 -13.08 -2.62
CA PRO A 97 -9.95 -13.10 -2.95
C PRO A 97 -10.30 -13.78 -4.29
N LEU A 98 -9.31 -13.99 -5.15
CA LEU A 98 -9.49 -14.62 -6.47
C LEU A 98 -9.44 -16.16 -6.43
N ILE A 99 -9.23 -16.75 -5.26
CA ILE A 99 -9.03 -18.18 -5.10
C ILE A 99 -9.98 -18.72 -4.04
N ASP A 100 -10.74 -19.75 -4.39
CA ASP A 100 -11.55 -20.51 -3.42
C ASP A 100 -10.66 -21.15 -2.36
N GLU A 101 -11.17 -21.28 -1.14
CA GLU A 101 -10.45 -21.85 0.01
C GLU A 101 -9.83 -23.22 -0.30
N SER A 102 -10.55 -24.08 -1.04
CA SER A 102 -10.11 -25.42 -1.44
C SER A 102 -8.98 -25.44 -2.47
N ARG A 103 -8.69 -24.31 -3.11
CA ARG A 103 -7.68 -24.17 -4.17
C ARG A 103 -6.45 -23.41 -3.72
N LYS A 104 -6.44 -22.89 -2.50
CA LYS A 104 -5.30 -22.21 -1.93
C LYS A 104 -4.10 -23.15 -1.82
N ASN A 105 -3.02 -22.83 -2.51
CA ASN A 105 -1.78 -23.59 -2.47
C ASN A 105 -0.60 -22.73 -2.94
N PRO A 106 0.22 -22.15 -2.05
CA PRO A 106 1.30 -21.24 -2.41
C PRO A 106 2.49 -21.94 -3.10
N MET A 107 2.53 -23.27 -3.10
CA MET A 107 3.49 -24.03 -3.93
C MET A 107 3.17 -23.90 -5.43
N LYS A 108 1.89 -23.65 -5.79
CA LYS A 108 1.41 -23.67 -7.18
C LYS A 108 0.91 -22.33 -7.69
N THR A 109 0.45 -21.46 -6.77
CA THR A 109 -0.04 -20.14 -7.18
C THR A 109 1.08 -19.23 -7.63
N THR A 110 0.78 -18.38 -8.63
CA THR A 110 1.79 -17.59 -9.33
C THR A 110 1.41 -16.10 -9.43
N THR A 111 2.43 -15.24 -9.48
CA THR A 111 2.33 -13.81 -9.76
C THR A 111 2.31 -13.47 -11.25
N PHE A 112 2.13 -14.46 -12.15
CA PHE A 112 2.23 -14.27 -13.59
C PHE A 112 1.35 -13.14 -14.10
N GLY A 113 0.08 -13.08 -13.68
CA GLY A 113 -0.84 -12.00 -14.07
C GLY A 113 -0.39 -10.61 -13.64
N THR A 114 0.29 -10.47 -12.50
CA THR A 114 0.89 -9.18 -12.13
C THR A 114 1.92 -8.73 -13.17
N GLY A 115 2.73 -9.66 -13.70
CA GLY A 115 3.66 -9.36 -14.78
C GLY A 115 2.96 -9.00 -16.10
N GLU A 116 1.82 -9.64 -16.40
CA GLU A 116 1.02 -9.29 -17.59
C GLU A 116 0.46 -7.86 -17.49
N LEU A 117 0.02 -7.41 -16.30
CA LEU A 117 -0.41 -6.02 -16.11
C LEU A 117 0.75 -5.04 -16.28
N ILE A 118 1.92 -5.35 -15.74
CA ILE A 118 3.13 -4.51 -15.95
C ILE A 118 3.47 -4.44 -17.44
N LYS A 119 3.43 -5.57 -18.14
CA LYS A 119 3.70 -5.64 -19.58
C LYS A 119 2.71 -4.79 -20.38
N ASP A 120 1.40 -4.96 -20.14
CA ASP A 120 0.37 -4.15 -20.81
C ASP A 120 0.60 -2.65 -20.55
N ALA A 121 0.92 -2.24 -19.33
CA ALA A 121 1.17 -0.84 -18.99
C ALA A 121 2.44 -0.29 -19.68
N LEU A 122 3.52 -1.09 -19.79
CA LEU A 122 4.71 -0.73 -20.58
C LEU A 122 4.34 -0.49 -22.06
N GLU A 123 3.52 -1.37 -22.63
CA GLU A 123 3.05 -1.27 -24.02
C GLU A 123 2.10 -0.07 -24.24
N GLN A 124 1.41 0.40 -23.16
CA GLN A 124 0.66 1.67 -23.18
C GLN A 124 1.56 2.91 -23.08
N GLY A 125 2.85 2.76 -22.86
CA GLY A 125 3.80 3.85 -22.76
C GLY A 125 4.09 4.33 -21.35
N CYS A 126 3.57 3.66 -20.31
CA CYS A 126 3.90 3.98 -18.93
C CYS A 126 5.38 3.74 -18.66
N THR A 127 6.00 4.65 -17.91
CA THR A 127 7.41 4.58 -17.50
C THR A 127 7.57 4.59 -15.98
N GLN A 128 6.54 4.98 -15.25
CA GLN A 128 6.48 4.96 -13.79
C GLN A 128 5.48 3.89 -13.34
N PHE A 129 5.85 3.08 -12.38
CA PHE A 129 5.03 1.98 -11.89
C PHE A 129 4.92 2.06 -10.38
N ILE A 130 3.69 2.13 -9.87
CA ILE A 130 3.39 2.03 -8.45
C ILE A 130 2.61 0.75 -8.26
N VAL A 131 3.23 -0.22 -7.58
CA VAL A 131 2.68 -1.55 -7.40
C VAL A 131 2.37 -1.79 -5.93
N GLY A 132 1.09 -1.85 -5.60
CA GLY A 132 0.60 -2.28 -4.29
C GLY A 132 0.67 -3.80 -4.20
N ILE A 133 1.36 -4.34 -3.19
CA ILE A 133 1.61 -5.79 -3.08
C ILE A 133 0.89 -6.45 -1.89
N GLY A 134 -0.06 -5.76 -1.25
CA GLY A 134 -0.92 -6.33 -0.22
C GLY A 134 -1.87 -7.40 -0.74
N GLY A 135 -2.34 -8.30 0.14
CA GLY A 135 -3.39 -9.29 -0.16
C GLY A 135 -2.99 -10.44 -1.08
N SER A 136 -1.70 -10.76 -1.24
CA SER A 136 -1.20 -11.79 -2.16
C SER A 136 -1.67 -13.22 -1.82
N ALA A 137 -1.94 -14.02 -2.86
CA ALA A 137 -2.21 -15.46 -2.76
C ALA A 137 -0.97 -16.35 -3.03
N THR A 138 0.18 -15.75 -3.31
CA THR A 138 1.34 -16.39 -3.91
C THR A 138 2.55 -16.41 -2.97
N ASN A 139 3.47 -17.36 -3.18
CA ASN A 139 4.78 -17.39 -2.52
C ASN A 139 5.86 -17.84 -3.53
N ASP A 140 5.83 -17.25 -4.71
CA ASP A 140 6.73 -17.57 -5.83
C ASP A 140 7.89 -16.59 -5.99
N ALA A 141 8.13 -15.75 -4.98
CA ALA A 141 9.20 -14.74 -4.98
C ALA A 141 9.18 -13.80 -6.22
N GLY A 142 8.02 -13.68 -6.87
CA GLY A 142 7.85 -12.88 -8.08
C GLY A 142 8.34 -13.56 -9.37
N THR A 143 8.68 -14.86 -9.34
CA THR A 143 9.14 -15.58 -10.54
C THR A 143 8.09 -15.59 -11.65
N GLY A 144 6.80 -15.78 -11.31
CA GLY A 144 5.73 -15.72 -12.29
C GLY A 144 5.62 -14.34 -12.95
N MET A 145 5.69 -13.27 -12.19
CA MET A 145 5.72 -11.90 -12.72
C MET A 145 6.88 -11.73 -13.71
N LEU A 146 8.07 -12.17 -13.33
CA LEU A 146 9.25 -12.09 -14.19
C LEU A 146 9.11 -12.96 -15.46
N GLN A 147 8.49 -14.15 -15.37
CA GLN A 147 8.22 -14.98 -16.55
C GLN A 147 7.29 -14.28 -17.54
N ALA A 148 6.23 -13.63 -17.08
CA ALA A 148 5.36 -12.83 -17.95
C ALA A 148 6.09 -11.66 -18.63
N LEU A 149 7.16 -11.16 -17.99
CA LEU A 149 8.05 -10.12 -18.52
C LEU A 149 9.21 -10.66 -19.36
N GLY A 150 9.25 -11.98 -19.66
CA GLY A 150 10.20 -12.61 -20.56
C GLY A 150 11.47 -13.16 -19.90
N PHE A 151 11.54 -13.21 -18.57
CA PHE A 151 12.60 -13.94 -17.88
C PHE A 151 12.32 -15.44 -17.91
N ARG A 152 13.38 -16.25 -17.95
CA ARG A 152 13.29 -17.71 -17.89
C ARG A 152 14.09 -18.24 -16.72
N PHE A 153 13.50 -19.15 -15.97
CA PHE A 153 14.13 -19.83 -14.85
C PHE A 153 14.46 -21.25 -15.27
N LEU A 154 15.72 -21.65 -15.14
CA LEU A 154 16.24 -22.90 -15.66
C LEU A 154 16.74 -23.80 -14.54
N ASP A 155 16.49 -25.10 -14.65
CA ASP A 155 17.02 -26.11 -13.76
C ASP A 155 18.49 -26.49 -14.11
N LYS A 156 19.05 -27.43 -13.37
CA LYS A 156 20.42 -27.95 -13.57
C LYS A 156 20.68 -28.52 -14.96
N ASP A 157 19.65 -28.98 -15.67
CA ASP A 157 19.71 -29.54 -17.01
C ASP A 157 19.41 -28.50 -18.11
N SER A 158 19.37 -27.22 -17.73
CA SER A 158 19.01 -26.04 -18.56
C SER A 158 17.59 -26.13 -19.15
N LYS A 159 16.71 -26.86 -18.51
CA LYS A 159 15.31 -26.96 -18.87
C LYS A 159 14.51 -25.84 -18.14
N GLU A 160 13.58 -25.22 -18.87
CA GLU A 160 12.73 -24.19 -18.31
C GLU A 160 11.76 -24.74 -17.26
N LEU A 161 11.73 -24.09 -16.12
CA LEU A 161 10.86 -24.42 -14.98
C LEU A 161 9.45 -23.84 -15.19
N GLY A 162 8.46 -24.49 -14.56
CA GLY A 162 7.08 -24.03 -14.50
C GLY A 162 6.89 -22.80 -13.64
N GLN A 163 5.80 -22.76 -12.87
CA GLN A 163 5.39 -21.63 -12.03
C GLN A 163 5.11 -22.09 -10.60
N GLY A 164 4.95 -21.10 -9.70
CA GLY A 164 4.63 -21.32 -8.29
C GLY A 164 5.86 -21.38 -7.39
N GLY A 165 5.61 -21.49 -6.08
CA GLY A 165 6.68 -21.55 -5.06
C GLY A 165 7.52 -22.82 -5.15
N GLU A 166 6.96 -23.93 -5.69
CA GLU A 166 7.64 -25.22 -5.81
C GLU A 166 8.86 -25.20 -6.73
N ILE A 167 8.98 -24.20 -7.62
CA ILE A 167 10.15 -24.11 -8.52
C ILE A 167 11.38 -23.49 -7.86
N LEU A 168 11.20 -22.70 -6.78
CA LEU A 168 12.27 -21.91 -6.18
C LEU A 168 13.52 -22.72 -5.82
N PRO A 169 13.42 -23.93 -5.23
CA PRO A 169 14.60 -24.75 -4.90
C PRO A 169 15.28 -25.38 -6.12
N LEU A 170 14.66 -25.29 -7.29
CA LEU A 170 15.16 -25.92 -8.52
C LEU A 170 15.88 -24.93 -9.45
N ILE A 171 15.85 -23.64 -9.13
CA ILE A 171 16.40 -22.59 -9.99
C ILE A 171 17.93 -22.59 -9.90
N GLU A 172 18.60 -22.98 -10.98
CA GLU A 172 20.06 -22.95 -11.10
C GLU A 172 20.55 -21.77 -11.96
N ALA A 173 19.77 -21.35 -12.97
CA ALA A 173 20.09 -20.22 -13.81
C ALA A 173 18.86 -19.36 -14.10
N ILE A 174 19.11 -18.08 -14.35
CA ILE A 174 18.09 -17.09 -14.72
C ILE A 174 18.54 -16.45 -16.03
N ASP A 175 17.73 -16.62 -17.07
CA ASP A 175 17.96 -16.04 -18.38
C ASP A 175 17.05 -14.83 -18.60
N SER A 176 17.65 -13.65 -18.74
CA SER A 176 16.96 -12.38 -19.00
C SER A 176 17.08 -11.91 -20.46
N THR A 177 17.62 -12.73 -21.36
CA THR A 177 17.90 -12.32 -22.75
C THR A 177 16.65 -12.00 -23.55
N GLN A 178 15.50 -12.53 -23.13
CA GLN A 178 14.19 -12.27 -23.74
C GLN A 178 13.30 -11.34 -22.90
N SER A 179 13.89 -10.69 -21.87
CA SER A 179 13.13 -9.74 -21.07
C SER A 179 12.56 -8.59 -21.91
N HIS A 180 11.37 -8.13 -21.54
CA HIS A 180 10.68 -7.09 -22.29
C HIS A 180 11.54 -5.82 -22.41
N PRO A 181 11.82 -5.31 -23.63
CA PRO A 181 12.82 -4.26 -23.84
C PRO A 181 12.47 -2.93 -23.18
N LEU A 182 11.19 -2.64 -22.96
CA LEU A 182 10.76 -1.42 -22.28
C LEU A 182 10.99 -1.43 -20.76
N LEU A 183 11.38 -2.57 -20.16
CA LEU A 183 11.71 -2.62 -18.73
C LEU A 183 12.87 -1.72 -18.35
N GLU A 184 13.82 -1.50 -19.26
CA GLU A 184 14.97 -0.60 -19.03
C GLU A 184 14.55 0.85 -18.75
N ARG A 185 13.37 1.26 -19.24
CA ARG A 185 12.81 2.61 -19.03
C ARG A 185 11.86 2.68 -17.84
N GLY A 186 11.52 1.53 -17.26
CA GLY A 186 10.58 1.43 -16.15
C GLY A 186 11.21 1.85 -14.81
N HIS A 187 10.51 2.71 -14.08
CA HIS A 187 10.83 3.07 -12.70
C HIS A 187 9.78 2.48 -11.78
N PHE A 188 10.17 1.54 -10.94
CA PHE A 188 9.26 0.77 -10.12
C PHE A 188 9.31 1.20 -8.66
N ILE A 189 8.15 1.49 -8.10
CA ILE A 189 7.94 1.72 -6.67
C ILE A 189 6.95 0.68 -6.17
N VAL A 190 7.30 -0.01 -5.10
CA VAL A 190 6.45 -1.00 -4.45
C VAL A 190 5.89 -0.40 -3.17
N ALA A 191 4.57 -0.31 -3.09
CA ALA A 191 3.87 0.07 -1.87
C ALA A 191 3.84 -1.12 -0.90
N CYS A 192 4.59 -1.00 0.20
CA CYS A 192 4.78 -2.08 1.16
C CYS A 192 4.92 -1.53 2.58
N ASP A 193 4.02 -1.91 3.47
CA ASP A 193 4.04 -1.48 4.88
C ASP A 193 4.60 -2.55 5.83
N VAL A 194 4.87 -3.77 5.32
CA VAL A 194 5.51 -4.83 6.11
C VAL A 194 7.03 -4.78 5.98
N ARG A 195 7.73 -5.25 7.01
CA ARG A 195 9.19 -5.19 7.08
C ARG A 195 9.85 -6.57 7.11
N ASN A 196 9.09 -7.63 6.85
CA ASN A 196 9.57 -8.99 6.90
C ASN A 196 10.73 -9.24 5.92
N PRO A 197 11.79 -9.93 6.34
CA PRO A 197 12.88 -10.33 5.46
C PRO A 197 12.41 -11.38 4.45
N PHE A 198 13.24 -11.69 3.47
CA PHE A 198 12.87 -12.56 2.36
C PHE A 198 12.56 -13.99 2.82
N TYR A 199 13.40 -14.57 3.67
CA TYR A 199 13.26 -15.90 4.24
C TYR A 199 13.63 -15.94 5.72
N GLY A 200 13.51 -17.11 6.36
CA GLY A 200 13.78 -17.33 7.77
C GLY A 200 12.53 -17.19 8.66
N PRO A 201 12.66 -17.33 9.97
CA PRO A 201 11.51 -17.39 10.91
C PRO A 201 10.56 -16.19 10.83
N GLU A 202 11.06 -15.02 10.49
CA GLU A 202 10.26 -13.80 10.27
C GLU A 202 10.04 -13.51 8.77
N GLY A 203 10.43 -14.44 7.89
CA GLY A 203 10.36 -14.31 6.44
C GLY A 203 9.00 -14.60 5.85
N ALA A 204 8.92 -14.50 4.53
CA ALA A 204 7.66 -14.60 3.77
C ALA A 204 6.90 -15.90 4.03
N ALA A 205 7.58 -17.06 4.00
CA ALA A 205 6.93 -18.35 4.11
C ALA A 205 6.36 -18.55 5.51
N TYR A 206 7.17 -18.40 6.55
CA TYR A 206 6.73 -18.64 7.94
C TYR A 206 5.64 -17.70 8.40
N VAL A 207 5.66 -16.44 7.97
CA VAL A 207 4.69 -15.43 8.44
C VAL A 207 3.41 -15.44 7.62
N PHE A 208 3.48 -15.68 6.31
CA PHE A 208 2.35 -15.43 5.43
C PHE A 208 1.85 -16.65 4.64
N ALA A 209 2.60 -17.76 4.51
CA ALA A 209 2.18 -18.85 3.65
C ALA A 209 1.00 -19.65 4.21
N GLY A 210 0.85 -19.75 5.55
CA GLY A 210 -0.26 -20.47 6.18
C GLY A 210 -1.62 -19.94 5.76
N GLN A 211 -1.83 -18.62 5.74
CA GLN A 211 -3.09 -18.01 5.26
C GLN A 211 -3.36 -18.23 3.76
N LYS A 212 -2.33 -18.64 3.00
CA LYS A 212 -2.40 -18.95 1.57
C LYS A 212 -2.61 -20.46 1.31
N GLY A 213 -2.82 -21.24 2.37
CA GLY A 213 -3.11 -22.67 2.29
C GLY A 213 -1.90 -23.58 2.45
N ALA A 214 -0.74 -23.08 2.92
CA ALA A 214 0.41 -23.93 3.22
C ALA A 214 0.22 -24.63 4.56
N ASP A 215 0.55 -25.91 4.62
CA ASP A 215 0.82 -26.64 5.84
C ASP A 215 2.29 -26.44 6.30
N ASP A 216 2.64 -26.99 7.46
CA ASP A 216 3.97 -26.81 8.07
C ASP A 216 5.10 -27.33 7.15
N HIS A 217 4.87 -28.44 6.44
CA HIS A 217 5.85 -29.00 5.50
C HIS A 217 6.06 -28.08 4.30
N MET A 218 4.99 -27.58 3.72
CA MET A 218 5.04 -26.61 2.62
C MET A 218 5.76 -25.31 3.04
N ILE A 219 5.52 -24.84 4.27
CA ILE A 219 6.20 -23.63 4.79
C ILE A 219 7.72 -23.84 4.82
N GLU A 220 8.18 -24.99 5.34
CA GLU A 220 9.62 -25.31 5.37
C GLU A 220 10.21 -25.43 3.95
N GLU A 221 9.50 -26.06 3.01
CA GLU A 221 9.95 -26.19 1.63
C GLU A 221 10.02 -24.84 0.92
N LEU A 222 9.01 -23.99 1.11
CA LEU A 222 8.98 -22.63 0.56
C LEU A 222 10.13 -21.79 1.12
N ASP A 223 10.39 -21.85 2.43
CA ASP A 223 11.47 -21.08 3.03
C ASP A 223 12.85 -21.51 2.51
N LYS A 224 13.09 -22.81 2.43
CA LYS A 224 14.32 -23.37 1.81
C LYS A 224 14.45 -22.94 0.35
N GLY A 225 13.35 -22.99 -0.41
CA GLY A 225 13.31 -22.53 -1.80
C GLY A 225 13.63 -21.04 -1.93
N MET A 226 13.07 -20.20 -1.06
CA MET A 226 13.38 -18.78 -1.03
C MET A 226 14.84 -18.51 -0.66
N GLN A 227 15.41 -19.27 0.28
CA GLN A 227 16.83 -19.17 0.62
C GLN A 227 17.71 -19.53 -0.59
N HIS A 228 17.39 -20.62 -1.27
CA HIS A 228 18.11 -21.04 -2.50
C HIS A 228 18.02 -19.95 -3.59
N PHE A 229 16.82 -19.43 -3.84
CA PHE A 229 16.61 -18.39 -4.85
C PHE A 229 17.32 -17.07 -4.50
N ALA A 230 17.35 -16.66 -3.22
CA ALA A 230 18.12 -15.50 -2.78
C ALA A 230 19.62 -15.65 -3.08
N GLN A 231 20.18 -16.86 -2.87
CA GLN A 231 21.57 -17.16 -3.23
C GLN A 231 21.79 -17.11 -4.75
N ALA A 232 20.83 -17.61 -5.55
CA ALA A 232 20.89 -17.52 -7.01
C ALA A 232 20.86 -16.04 -7.47
N ILE A 233 19.99 -15.22 -6.89
CA ILE A 233 19.94 -13.76 -7.14
C ILE A 233 21.29 -13.12 -6.82
N GLN A 234 21.86 -13.40 -5.65
CA GLN A 234 23.13 -12.80 -5.23
C GLN A 234 24.27 -13.19 -6.19
N ARG A 235 24.34 -14.47 -6.64
CA ARG A 235 25.34 -14.90 -7.61
C ARG A 235 25.22 -14.20 -8.96
N LEU A 236 24.01 -13.96 -9.43
CA LEU A 236 23.73 -13.44 -10.78
C LEU A 236 23.76 -11.91 -10.85
N THR A 237 23.25 -11.24 -9.81
CA THR A 237 23.05 -9.78 -9.81
C THR A 237 23.99 -9.04 -8.88
N GLY A 238 24.68 -9.75 -7.97
CA GLY A 238 25.47 -9.16 -6.88
C GLY A 238 24.61 -8.55 -5.76
N LYS A 239 23.28 -8.60 -5.85
CA LYS A 239 22.37 -8.00 -4.86
C LYS A 239 22.04 -9.00 -3.76
N ASP A 240 22.25 -8.59 -2.51
CA ASP A 240 21.71 -9.29 -1.34
C ASP A 240 20.35 -8.71 -0.98
N ILE A 241 19.29 -9.49 -1.22
CA ILE A 241 17.92 -9.10 -0.90
C ILE A 241 17.42 -9.75 0.40
N ALA A 242 18.19 -10.67 0.97
CA ALA A 242 17.73 -11.55 2.04
C ALA A 242 17.26 -10.77 3.27
N SER A 243 18.02 -9.76 3.68
CA SER A 243 17.80 -8.97 4.89
C SER A 243 17.13 -7.63 4.65
N ILE A 244 16.80 -7.28 3.38
CA ILE A 244 16.16 -5.99 3.09
C ILE A 244 14.75 -5.99 3.70
N PRO A 245 14.41 -5.03 4.58
CA PRO A 245 13.08 -4.93 5.15
C PRO A 245 12.02 -4.79 4.07
N GLY A 246 11.03 -5.70 4.08
CA GLY A 246 9.95 -5.75 3.09
C GLY A 246 10.23 -6.63 1.87
N SER A 247 11.44 -7.18 1.72
CA SER A 247 11.73 -8.13 0.63
C SER A 247 10.86 -9.38 0.65
N GLY A 248 10.44 -9.84 1.85
CA GLY A 248 9.53 -10.97 2.03
C GLY A 248 8.05 -10.65 1.75
N ALA A 249 7.70 -9.39 1.56
CA ALA A 249 6.33 -9.01 1.30
C ALA A 249 5.76 -9.72 0.07
N ALA A 250 4.45 -10.07 0.15
CA ALA A 250 3.73 -10.76 -0.91
C ALA A 250 4.41 -12.07 -1.38
N GLY A 251 4.89 -12.87 -0.42
CA GLY A 251 5.55 -14.14 -0.74
C GLY A 251 6.86 -13.97 -1.51
N GLY A 252 7.59 -12.88 -1.22
CA GLY A 252 8.88 -12.55 -1.84
C GLY A 252 8.78 -11.73 -3.12
N LEU A 253 7.58 -11.36 -3.58
CA LEU A 253 7.42 -10.46 -4.75
C LEU A 253 8.21 -9.17 -4.57
N GLY A 254 8.18 -8.57 -3.35
CA GLY A 254 8.99 -7.39 -3.04
C GLY A 254 10.47 -7.59 -3.33
N GLY A 255 11.03 -8.72 -2.93
CA GLY A 255 12.42 -9.10 -3.21
C GLY A 255 12.71 -9.30 -4.69
N GLY A 256 11.82 -10.00 -5.42
CA GLY A 256 11.92 -10.16 -6.87
C GLY A 256 11.95 -8.82 -7.61
N MET A 257 11.07 -7.90 -7.26
CA MET A 257 11.05 -6.56 -7.85
C MET A 257 12.30 -5.73 -7.50
N LEU A 258 12.81 -5.84 -6.27
CA LEU A 258 14.08 -5.21 -5.88
C LEU A 258 15.24 -5.73 -6.73
N ALA A 259 15.32 -7.05 -6.91
CA ALA A 259 16.43 -7.70 -7.60
C ALA A 259 16.46 -7.37 -9.09
N PHE A 260 15.35 -7.55 -9.78
CA PHE A 260 15.29 -7.57 -11.25
C PHE A 260 14.73 -6.29 -11.88
N LEU A 261 13.87 -5.56 -11.18
CA LEU A 261 13.27 -4.33 -11.70
C LEU A 261 13.86 -3.06 -11.09
N ASN A 262 14.90 -3.16 -10.27
CA ASN A 262 15.48 -2.04 -9.53
C ASN A 262 14.42 -1.24 -8.74
N ALA A 263 13.38 -1.92 -8.27
CA ALA A 263 12.29 -1.29 -7.56
C ALA A 263 12.75 -0.66 -6.24
N LYS A 264 12.00 0.34 -5.78
CA LYS A 264 12.18 0.94 -4.44
C LYS A 264 10.98 0.61 -3.59
N LEU A 265 11.21 0.10 -2.38
CA LEU A 265 10.12 -0.07 -1.42
C LEU A 265 9.80 1.26 -0.75
N LYS A 266 8.53 1.62 -0.72
CA LYS A 266 8.03 2.78 0.03
C LYS A 266 6.78 2.38 0.82
N SER A 267 6.53 3.02 1.96
CA SER A 267 5.25 2.81 2.65
C SER A 267 4.09 3.34 1.81
N GLY A 268 2.93 2.65 1.88
CA GLY A 268 1.72 3.07 1.18
C GLY A 268 1.30 4.48 1.59
N ALA A 269 1.40 4.78 2.89
CA ALA A 269 1.10 6.10 3.43
C ALA A 269 2.00 7.21 2.83
N ASP A 270 3.33 7.00 2.77
CA ASP A 270 4.24 7.99 2.16
C ASP A 270 3.93 8.20 0.68
N LEU A 271 3.66 7.12 -0.05
CA LEU A 271 3.31 7.21 -1.47
C LEU A 271 2.04 8.02 -1.72
N LEU A 272 1.01 7.78 -0.93
CA LEU A 272 -0.24 8.52 -1.04
C LEU A 272 -0.07 10.00 -0.75
N LEU A 273 0.67 10.34 0.30
CA LEU A 273 0.97 11.73 0.64
C LEU A 273 1.79 12.42 -0.46
N ASP A 274 2.76 11.71 -1.07
CA ASP A 274 3.58 12.23 -2.17
C ASP A 274 2.72 12.46 -3.43
N ILE A 275 1.87 11.50 -3.82
CA ILE A 275 0.99 11.59 -5.00
C ILE A 275 -0.06 12.68 -4.80
N SER A 276 -0.60 12.80 -3.60
CA SER A 276 -1.56 13.85 -3.24
C SER A 276 -0.93 15.24 -3.09
N ARG A 277 0.40 15.35 -3.33
CA ARG A 277 1.16 16.62 -3.25
C ARG A 277 0.98 17.36 -1.94
N LEU A 278 0.92 16.63 -0.83
CA LEU A 278 0.68 17.24 0.49
C LEU A 278 1.63 18.41 0.75
N GLU A 279 2.93 18.29 0.45
CA GLU A 279 3.91 19.34 0.69
C GLU A 279 3.62 20.65 -0.03
N GLU A 280 3.05 20.58 -1.24
CA GLU A 280 2.66 21.77 -2.02
C GLU A 280 1.46 22.46 -1.35
N HIS A 281 0.50 21.68 -0.87
CA HIS A 281 -0.68 22.20 -0.16
C HIS A 281 -0.35 22.78 1.20
N LEU A 282 0.72 22.30 1.85
CA LEU A 282 1.20 22.85 3.12
C LEU A 282 1.84 24.24 3.01
N ILE A 283 2.15 24.72 1.82
CA ILE A 283 2.71 26.07 1.63
C ILE A 283 1.65 27.10 2.06
N GLY A 284 2.00 27.91 3.08
CA GLY A 284 1.12 28.93 3.65
C GLY A 284 -0.03 28.38 4.51
N ALA A 285 -0.01 27.12 4.90
CA ALA A 285 -1.00 26.54 5.79
C ALA A 285 -0.74 26.98 7.25
N ASP A 286 -1.82 27.39 7.94
CA ASP A 286 -1.80 27.77 9.35
C ASP A 286 -2.02 26.57 10.28
N LEU A 287 -2.68 25.52 9.79
CA LEU A 287 -3.00 24.31 10.55
C LEU A 287 -3.11 23.11 9.61
N LEU A 288 -2.59 21.97 10.05
CA LEU A 288 -2.78 20.67 9.41
C LEU A 288 -3.64 19.79 10.33
N ILE A 289 -4.71 19.23 9.79
CA ILE A 289 -5.61 18.33 10.50
C ILE A 289 -5.52 16.94 9.89
N THR A 290 -5.22 15.98 10.74
CA THR A 290 -5.27 14.55 10.38
C THR A 290 -6.26 13.81 11.27
N GLY A 291 -6.46 12.52 11.02
CA GLY A 291 -7.34 11.71 11.85
C GLY A 291 -7.55 10.31 11.27
N GLU A 292 -8.21 9.49 12.06
CA GLU A 292 -8.67 8.15 11.71
C GLU A 292 -9.73 7.71 12.73
N GLY A 293 -10.40 6.56 12.50
CA GLY A 293 -11.44 6.06 13.41
C GLY A 293 -10.96 5.83 14.84
N LYS A 294 -9.72 5.35 15.02
CA LYS A 294 -9.08 5.16 16.34
C LYS A 294 -7.61 5.51 16.24
N ILE A 295 -7.18 6.53 16.99
CA ILE A 295 -5.77 6.94 17.08
C ILE A 295 -5.14 6.41 18.39
N ASP A 296 -3.96 5.80 18.26
CA ASP A 296 -3.16 5.29 19.38
C ASP A 296 -1.67 5.27 19.00
N ARG A 297 -0.82 4.66 19.84
CA ARG A 297 0.61 4.55 19.57
C ARG A 297 0.93 3.87 18.24
N GLN A 298 0.07 2.95 17.74
CA GLN A 298 0.28 2.30 16.45
C GLN A 298 0.12 3.28 15.29
N SER A 299 -0.69 4.32 15.45
CA SER A 299 -0.85 5.39 14.47
C SER A 299 0.46 6.14 14.21
N LEU A 300 1.39 6.16 15.18
CA LEU A 300 2.73 6.74 15.02
C LEU A 300 3.71 5.79 14.29
N MET A 301 3.36 4.50 14.14
CA MET A 301 4.23 3.47 13.61
C MET A 301 4.07 3.27 12.09
N GLY A 302 4.01 4.38 11.34
CA GLY A 302 4.00 4.35 9.87
C GLY A 302 2.63 4.52 9.22
N LYS A 303 1.54 4.64 10.00
CA LYS A 303 0.20 4.95 9.49
C LYS A 303 0.06 6.43 9.11
N ILE A 304 -1.02 6.75 8.40
CA ILE A 304 -1.33 8.09 7.91
C ILE A 304 -1.19 9.19 8.97
N PRO A 305 -1.82 9.10 10.16
CA PRO A 305 -1.73 10.22 11.12
C PRO A 305 -0.29 10.51 11.57
N GLY A 306 0.52 9.46 11.78
CA GLY A 306 1.94 9.63 12.13
C GLY A 306 2.76 10.22 11.00
N LYS A 307 2.50 9.83 9.76
CA LYS A 307 3.19 10.37 8.58
C LYS A 307 2.82 11.82 8.32
N VAL A 308 1.54 12.16 8.44
CA VAL A 308 1.03 13.55 8.34
C VAL A 308 1.65 14.41 9.43
N LEU A 309 1.72 13.91 10.67
CA LEU A 309 2.41 14.60 11.77
C LEU A 309 3.86 14.92 11.43
N GLN A 310 4.62 13.94 10.92
CA GLN A 310 6.02 14.13 10.52
C GLN A 310 6.17 15.21 9.45
N ARG A 311 5.30 15.24 8.42
CA ARG A 311 5.30 16.27 7.37
C ARG A 311 4.98 17.65 7.93
N GLY A 312 4.00 17.75 8.83
CA GLY A 312 3.67 19.02 9.52
C GLY A 312 4.83 19.55 10.36
N ILE A 313 5.49 18.70 11.16
CA ILE A 313 6.67 19.09 11.95
C ILE A 313 7.81 19.59 11.06
N GLN A 314 8.11 18.89 9.95
CA GLN A 314 9.15 19.31 9.00
C GLN A 314 8.87 20.69 8.39
N LYS A 315 7.61 21.02 8.17
CA LYS A 315 7.16 22.32 7.65
C LYS A 315 6.88 23.35 8.74
N ARG A 316 7.03 23.00 10.03
CA ARG A 316 6.73 23.84 11.19
C ARG A 316 5.27 24.30 11.24
N ILE A 317 4.36 23.45 10.78
CA ILE A 317 2.92 23.68 10.81
C ILE A 317 2.35 22.90 12.01
N PRO A 318 1.53 23.52 12.86
CA PRO A 318 0.87 22.80 13.95
C PRO A 318 -0.05 21.72 13.41
N VAL A 319 -0.01 20.54 14.03
CA VAL A 319 -0.83 19.38 13.62
C VAL A 319 -1.76 18.99 14.74
N ILE A 320 -3.04 18.83 14.42
CA ILE A 320 -4.02 18.25 15.33
C ILE A 320 -4.64 16.98 14.73
N ALA A 321 -5.14 16.11 15.60
CA ALA A 321 -5.87 14.93 15.21
C ALA A 321 -7.36 15.03 15.60
N ILE A 322 -8.23 14.62 14.67
CA ILE A 322 -9.67 14.41 14.88
C ILE A 322 -9.94 12.92 14.72
N THR A 323 -10.53 12.29 15.75
CA THR A 323 -10.66 10.82 15.78
C THR A 323 -11.96 10.37 16.44
N GLY A 324 -12.45 9.20 16.11
CA GLY A 324 -13.59 8.60 16.79
C GLY A 324 -13.26 8.18 18.22
N CYS A 325 -12.04 7.68 18.45
CA CYS A 325 -11.54 7.24 19.74
C CYS A 325 -10.03 7.50 19.84
N ALA A 326 -9.54 7.86 21.01
CA ALA A 326 -8.11 8.06 21.27
C ALA A 326 -7.65 7.17 22.43
N ALA A 327 -6.45 6.61 22.30
CA ALA A 327 -5.71 5.96 23.37
C ALA A 327 -4.26 6.45 23.35
N ASP A 328 -3.52 6.19 24.43
CA ASP A 328 -2.10 6.57 24.55
C ASP A 328 -1.85 8.07 24.27
N THR A 329 -2.78 8.94 24.67
CA THR A 329 -2.77 10.36 24.30
C THR A 329 -1.51 11.10 24.72
N GLU A 330 -0.88 10.72 25.83
CA GLU A 330 0.40 11.30 26.26
C GLU A 330 1.49 11.09 25.22
N LEU A 331 1.62 9.87 24.70
CA LEU A 331 2.58 9.55 23.64
C LEU A 331 2.30 10.32 22.33
N LEU A 332 1.03 10.57 22.02
CA LEU A 332 0.66 11.37 20.86
C LEU A 332 1.09 12.83 21.02
N TYR A 333 0.93 13.41 22.20
CA TYR A 333 1.42 14.76 22.50
C TYR A 333 2.95 14.84 22.52
N GLU A 334 3.63 13.85 23.10
CA GLU A 334 5.10 13.75 23.06
C GLU A 334 5.64 13.63 21.63
N ALA A 335 4.92 12.93 20.75
CA ALA A 335 5.25 12.82 19.33
C ALA A 335 5.12 14.15 18.57
N GLY A 336 4.39 15.14 19.11
CA GLY A 336 4.28 16.49 18.56
C GLY A 336 2.88 16.93 18.12
N PHE A 337 1.83 16.13 18.35
CA PHE A 337 0.46 16.62 18.12
C PHE A 337 0.15 17.81 19.03
N ARG A 338 -0.36 18.88 18.44
CA ARG A 338 -0.78 20.08 19.18
C ARG A 338 -2.13 19.86 19.89
N GLY A 339 -2.92 18.91 19.44
CA GLY A 339 -4.19 18.50 20.02
C GLY A 339 -4.68 17.18 19.44
N VAL A 340 -5.34 16.39 20.30
CA VAL A 340 -6.03 15.15 19.90
C VAL A 340 -7.47 15.27 20.38
N HIS A 341 -8.43 15.19 19.45
CA HIS A 341 -9.83 15.49 19.70
C HIS A 341 -10.73 14.33 19.30
N THR A 342 -11.39 13.75 20.28
CA THR A 342 -12.38 12.69 20.05
C THR A 342 -13.71 13.29 19.62
N THR A 343 -14.33 12.69 18.61
CA THR A 343 -15.63 13.11 18.09
C THR A 343 -16.78 12.40 18.78
N ARG A 344 -16.53 11.20 19.32
CA ARG A 344 -17.55 10.43 20.06
C ARG A 344 -17.76 11.00 21.45
N PRO A 345 -18.99 11.41 21.84
CA PRO A 345 -19.34 11.74 23.23
C PRO A 345 -19.14 10.53 24.16
N ASP A 346 -18.70 10.77 25.41
CA ASP A 346 -18.39 9.71 26.37
C ASP A 346 -19.56 8.73 26.64
N ASN A 347 -20.78 9.24 26.62
CA ASN A 347 -22.01 8.46 26.88
C ASN A 347 -22.61 7.82 25.62
N GLN A 348 -21.98 7.96 24.43
CA GLN A 348 -22.52 7.39 23.18
C GLN A 348 -21.95 6.00 22.91
N PRO A 349 -22.77 4.95 22.72
CA PRO A 349 -22.30 3.63 22.32
C PRO A 349 -21.51 3.67 21.01
N LEU A 350 -20.45 2.85 20.90
CA LEU A 350 -19.61 2.80 19.70
C LEU A 350 -20.42 2.44 18.45
N THR A 351 -21.31 1.46 18.55
CA THR A 351 -22.18 1.02 17.44
C THR A 351 -23.09 2.13 16.91
N GLU A 352 -23.51 3.06 17.79
CA GLU A 352 -24.28 4.23 17.39
C GLU A 352 -23.37 5.29 16.76
N ALA A 353 -22.22 5.54 17.36
CA ALA A 353 -21.25 6.54 16.88
C ALA A 353 -20.68 6.20 15.48
N MET A 354 -20.59 4.92 15.14
CA MET A 354 -20.10 4.43 13.83
C MET A 354 -21.13 4.55 12.70
N LYS A 355 -22.41 4.82 12.98
CA LYS A 355 -23.38 5.08 11.91
C LYS A 355 -22.98 6.32 11.13
N PRO A 356 -22.87 6.31 9.78
CA PRO A 356 -22.34 7.40 8.99
C PRO A 356 -22.94 8.78 9.33
N ALA A 357 -24.26 8.89 9.37
CA ALA A 357 -24.94 10.14 9.70
C ALA A 357 -24.61 10.68 11.11
N VAL A 358 -24.36 9.78 12.07
CA VAL A 358 -24.01 10.13 13.45
C VAL A 358 -22.54 10.57 13.51
N ALA A 359 -21.66 9.85 12.87
CA ALA A 359 -20.24 10.18 12.78
C ALA A 359 -20.02 11.56 12.14
N ILE A 360 -20.67 11.83 10.99
CA ILE A 360 -20.62 13.14 10.32
C ILE A 360 -21.07 14.24 11.26
N ARG A 361 -22.22 14.07 11.92
CA ARG A 361 -22.74 15.07 12.87
C ARG A 361 -21.77 15.33 14.04
N ASN A 362 -21.18 14.26 14.58
CA ASN A 362 -20.22 14.36 15.68
C ASN A 362 -18.94 15.07 15.24
N ILE A 363 -18.40 14.76 14.08
CA ILE A 363 -17.22 15.40 13.49
C ILE A 363 -17.48 16.90 13.30
N ARG A 364 -18.59 17.29 12.64
CA ARG A 364 -18.96 18.69 12.43
C ARG A 364 -19.04 19.47 13.75
N LYS A 365 -19.72 18.91 14.74
CA LYS A 365 -19.90 19.56 16.06
C LYS A 365 -18.56 19.74 16.76
N THR A 366 -17.72 18.71 16.79
CA THR A 366 -16.41 18.75 17.43
C THR A 366 -15.53 19.81 16.73
N THR A 367 -15.45 19.76 15.41
CA THR A 367 -14.62 20.68 14.61
C THR A 367 -15.06 22.14 14.80
N ALA A 368 -16.34 22.44 14.74
CA ALA A 368 -16.85 23.79 14.97
C ALA A 368 -16.49 24.36 16.35
N GLY A 369 -16.35 23.50 17.36
CA GLY A 369 -15.96 23.90 18.72
C GLY A 369 -14.46 24.06 18.96
N LEU A 370 -13.62 23.39 18.15
CA LEU A 370 -12.18 23.29 18.41
C LEU A 370 -11.37 24.52 18.00
N LEU A 371 -11.66 25.09 16.85
CA LEU A 371 -10.76 26.03 16.18
C LEU A 371 -10.53 27.32 16.94
N ASN A 372 -11.49 27.73 17.77
CA ASN A 372 -11.31 28.89 18.69
C ASN A 372 -10.10 28.70 19.62
N LYS A 373 -9.66 27.46 19.91
CA LYS A 373 -8.51 27.19 20.77
C LYS A 373 -7.17 27.46 20.08
N TYR A 374 -7.16 27.41 18.75
CA TYR A 374 -5.93 27.51 17.93
C TYR A 374 -5.77 28.86 17.27
N PHE A 375 -6.87 29.61 17.10
CA PHE A 375 -6.92 30.89 16.38
C PHE A 375 -7.56 32.04 17.18
N GLN A 376 -7.59 31.95 18.51
CA GLN A 376 -7.89 33.13 19.31
C GLN A 376 -6.69 34.08 19.28
N SER A 377 -6.86 35.19 18.60
CA SER A 377 -5.99 36.38 18.65
C SER A 377 -6.05 37.03 19.99
#